data_db3cae075baafd117cb7513cdebd4c70
#
_entry.id   db3cae075baafd117cb7513cdebd4c70
#
_cell.length_a   1.000
_cell.length_b   1.000
_cell.length_c   1.000
_cell.angle_alpha   90.00
_cell.angle_beta   90.00
_cell.angle_gamma   90.00
#
_symmetry.space_group_name_H-M   'P 1'
#
loop_
_entity.id
_entity.type
_entity.pdbx_description
1 polymer ?
#
loop_
_entity_poly.entity_id
_entity_poly.type
_entity_poly.pdbx_seq_one_letter_code
_entity_poly.pdbx_strand_id
1 'polypeptide(L)'
;IIVATGGLPDLEFIEGGEFCTSVWDILTNAVPALDDILIFDGTGRQSAASCALELSTRGKKIHYAMLDEMLAFEMSYTDKSGFRKKFAEFNIPKTVDVRLVKVERKDNGLQAYFQNELTGEITTRVAAQVVVDNGTIPLADIFFALREGAANLGETHFEPPEAADTAVLRRGFEIHRIGDAIASRDIYSAIQDAFRLCSVI
;
A
#
# COMPACT_ATOMS: atom_id res chain seq x y z
N ILE A 1 21.31 3.61 15.12
CA ILE A 1 20.14 4.34 14.58
C ILE A 1 19.21 3.33 13.92
N ILE A 2 17.92 3.37 14.29
CA ILE A 2 16.89 2.53 13.65
C ILE A 2 15.95 3.47 12.89
N VAL A 3 15.82 3.27 11.59
CA VAL A 3 14.91 4.02 10.70
C VAL A 3 13.62 3.21 10.54
N ALA A 4 12.53 3.73 11.11
CA ALA A 4 11.18 3.14 11.10
C ALA A 4 10.15 4.16 10.60
N THR A 5 10.51 4.90 9.58
CA THR A 5 9.76 6.06 9.05
C THR A 5 8.51 5.68 8.26
N GLY A 6 8.31 4.36 8.01
CA GLY A 6 7.17 3.89 7.24
C GLY A 6 7.28 4.18 5.76
N GLY A 7 6.14 4.42 5.11
CA GLY A 7 6.04 4.77 3.69
C GLY A 7 4.88 5.72 3.44
N LEU A 8 4.81 6.25 2.23
CA LEU A 8 3.67 7.04 1.72
C LEU A 8 2.91 6.23 0.67
N PRO A 9 1.60 6.48 0.50
CA PRO A 9 0.81 5.80 -0.53
C PRO A 9 1.46 5.91 -1.91
N ASP A 10 1.55 4.79 -2.64
CA ASP A 10 2.07 4.77 -3.99
C ASP A 10 0.97 5.22 -4.97
N LEU A 11 1.10 6.43 -5.48
CA LEU A 11 0.26 7.00 -6.54
C LEU A 11 1.03 7.14 -7.88
N GLU A 12 2.33 6.85 -7.88
CA GLU A 12 3.20 7.03 -9.04
C GLU A 12 3.31 5.76 -9.91
N PHE A 13 2.58 4.70 -9.55
CA PHE A 13 2.66 3.40 -10.24
C PHE A 13 2.04 3.37 -11.64
N ILE A 14 1.29 4.42 -12.03
CA ILE A 14 0.59 4.53 -13.32
C ILE A 14 0.67 5.92 -13.91
N GLU A 15 0.45 6.02 -15.23
CA GLU A 15 0.21 7.30 -15.92
C GLU A 15 -1.09 7.94 -15.42
N GLY A 16 -1.02 9.21 -14.97
CA GLY A 16 -2.16 9.94 -14.43
C GLY A 16 -2.47 9.61 -12.97
N GLY A 17 -1.52 9.01 -12.24
CA GLY A 17 -1.64 8.76 -10.81
C GLY A 17 -1.88 10.03 -9.98
N GLU A 18 -1.41 11.18 -10.46
CA GLU A 18 -1.65 12.49 -9.84
C GLU A 18 -3.13 12.92 -9.82
N PHE A 19 -3.99 12.28 -10.60
CA PHE A 19 -5.44 12.47 -10.55
C PHE A 19 -6.13 11.55 -9.54
N CYS A 20 -5.43 10.56 -9.04
CA CYS A 20 -5.95 9.61 -8.07
C CYS A 20 -5.89 10.18 -6.64
N THR A 21 -6.75 9.65 -5.79
CA THR A 21 -6.75 9.90 -4.34
C THR A 21 -6.31 8.62 -3.64
N SER A 22 -5.48 8.71 -2.61
CA SER A 22 -5.13 7.51 -1.85
C SER A 22 -6.29 7.08 -0.94
N VAL A 23 -6.36 5.79 -0.65
CA VAL A 23 -7.28 5.26 0.38
C VAL A 23 -7.04 5.95 1.73
N TRP A 24 -5.80 6.31 2.05
CA TRP A 24 -5.45 7.00 3.30
C TRP A 24 -6.09 8.39 3.38
N ASP A 25 -6.06 9.17 2.28
CA ASP A 25 -6.65 10.50 2.25
C ASP A 25 -8.17 10.46 2.47
N ILE A 26 -8.83 9.45 1.93
CA ILE A 26 -10.27 9.23 2.14
C ILE A 26 -10.56 8.83 3.59
N LEU A 27 -9.85 7.83 4.13
CA LEU A 27 -10.10 7.30 5.47
C LEU A 27 -9.77 8.31 6.58
N THR A 28 -8.77 9.17 6.35
CA THR A 28 -8.42 10.27 7.27
C THR A 28 -9.26 11.52 7.07
N ASN A 29 -10.13 11.54 6.06
CA ASN A 29 -10.90 12.73 5.62
C ASN A 29 -10.02 13.91 5.20
N ALA A 30 -8.79 13.67 4.76
CA ALA A 30 -7.91 14.70 4.20
C ALA A 30 -8.43 15.21 2.85
N VAL A 31 -9.08 14.34 2.08
CA VAL A 31 -9.75 14.64 0.82
C VAL A 31 -11.23 14.24 0.93
N PRO A 32 -12.17 15.12 0.51
CA PRO A 32 -13.60 14.79 0.54
C PRO A 32 -13.92 13.70 -0.49
N ALA A 33 -14.79 12.76 -0.09
CA ALA A 33 -15.31 11.72 -0.95
C ALA A 33 -16.44 12.27 -1.84
N LEU A 34 -16.33 12.11 -3.16
CA LEU A 34 -17.36 12.45 -4.13
C LEU A 34 -18.49 11.38 -4.14
N ASP A 35 -19.48 11.52 -5.05
CA ASP A 35 -20.66 10.64 -5.02
C ASP A 35 -20.50 9.37 -5.85
N ASP A 36 -19.74 9.41 -6.95
CA ASP A 36 -19.44 8.23 -7.81
C ASP A 36 -17.93 7.94 -7.77
N ILE A 37 -17.57 6.87 -7.10
CA ILE A 37 -16.19 6.55 -6.75
C ILE A 37 -15.80 5.18 -7.33
N LEU A 38 -14.70 5.17 -8.05
CA LEU A 38 -14.00 3.96 -8.44
C LEU A 38 -12.87 3.71 -7.44
N ILE A 39 -12.87 2.56 -6.78
CA ILE A 39 -11.78 2.12 -5.91
C ILE A 39 -10.99 1.04 -6.61
N PHE A 40 -9.67 1.24 -6.72
CA PHE A 40 -8.75 0.20 -7.19
C PHE A 40 -7.94 -0.36 -6.02
N ASP A 41 -8.00 -1.68 -5.86
CA ASP A 41 -7.22 -2.45 -4.89
C ASP A 41 -6.13 -3.25 -5.64
N GLY A 42 -4.89 -2.77 -5.53
CA GLY A 42 -3.70 -3.44 -6.05
C GLY A 42 -2.96 -4.27 -5.01
N THR A 43 -3.50 -4.37 -3.78
CA THR A 43 -2.80 -5.02 -2.65
C THR A 43 -3.49 -6.26 -2.10
N GLY A 44 -4.79 -6.41 -2.31
CA GLY A 44 -5.59 -7.47 -1.70
C GLY A 44 -5.69 -7.37 -0.17
N ARG A 45 -5.30 -6.23 0.43
CA ARG A 45 -5.27 -6.00 1.87
C ARG A 45 -6.55 -5.34 2.37
N GLN A 46 -6.56 -4.99 3.67
CA GLN A 46 -7.75 -4.47 4.35
C GLN A 46 -8.15 -3.05 3.93
N SER A 47 -7.19 -2.19 3.58
CA SER A 47 -7.38 -0.74 3.45
C SER A 47 -8.44 -0.37 2.42
N ALA A 48 -8.29 -0.86 1.17
CA ALA A 48 -9.22 -0.57 0.09
C ALA A 48 -10.63 -1.11 0.37
N ALA A 49 -10.72 -2.36 0.88
CA ALA A 49 -12.00 -2.97 1.23
C ALA A 49 -12.72 -2.22 2.37
N SER A 50 -11.98 -1.78 3.39
CA SER A 50 -12.52 -0.96 4.48
C SER A 50 -13.01 0.41 3.99
N CYS A 51 -12.24 1.05 3.10
CA CYS A 51 -12.61 2.32 2.47
C CYS A 51 -13.93 2.17 1.69
N ALA A 52 -14.06 1.11 0.89
CA ALA A 52 -15.30 0.84 0.13
C ALA A 52 -16.52 0.68 1.04
N LEU A 53 -16.38 -0.05 2.15
CA LEU A 53 -17.48 -0.22 3.12
C LEU A 53 -17.82 1.08 3.82
N GLU A 54 -16.84 1.84 4.29
CA GLU A 54 -17.06 3.12 4.96
C GLU A 54 -17.80 4.10 4.03
N LEU A 55 -17.36 4.22 2.78
CA LEU A 55 -18.02 5.08 1.80
C LEU A 55 -19.45 4.60 1.45
N SER A 56 -19.66 3.29 1.41
CA SER A 56 -21.00 2.71 1.18
C SER A 56 -21.96 3.03 2.34
N THR A 57 -21.48 3.03 3.60
CA THR A 57 -22.29 3.46 4.76
C THR A 57 -22.67 4.94 4.68
N ARG A 58 -21.87 5.76 4.03
CA ARG A 58 -22.14 7.19 3.76
C ARG A 58 -23.05 7.40 2.53
N GLY A 59 -23.57 6.32 1.92
CA GLY A 59 -24.44 6.38 0.75
C GLY A 59 -23.74 6.72 -0.56
N LYS A 60 -22.43 6.58 -0.63
CA LYS A 60 -21.67 6.80 -1.86
C LYS A 60 -21.85 5.63 -2.84
N LYS A 61 -21.86 5.95 -4.14
CA LYS A 61 -21.88 4.93 -5.18
C LYS A 61 -20.46 4.45 -5.46
N ILE A 62 -20.20 3.18 -5.16
CA ILE A 62 -18.88 2.57 -5.26
C ILE A 62 -18.87 1.55 -6.38
N HIS A 63 -17.78 1.54 -7.17
CA HIS A 63 -17.35 0.42 -7.97
C HIS A 63 -15.96 -0.01 -7.50
N TYR A 64 -15.79 -1.30 -7.22
CA TYR A 64 -14.54 -1.86 -6.71
C TYR A 64 -13.84 -2.67 -7.78
N ALA A 65 -12.64 -2.28 -8.18
CA ALA A 65 -11.78 -3.00 -9.10
C ALA A 65 -10.57 -3.55 -8.35
N MET A 66 -10.15 -4.77 -8.64
CA MET A 66 -9.04 -5.40 -7.94
C MET A 66 -8.14 -6.22 -8.86
N LEU A 67 -6.87 -6.29 -8.49
CA LEU A 67 -5.86 -7.08 -9.18
C LEU A 67 -6.12 -8.58 -9.01
N ASP A 68 -6.54 -8.98 -7.82
CA ASP A 68 -6.74 -10.37 -7.44
C ASP A 68 -8.07 -10.94 -7.95
N GLU A 69 -8.16 -12.27 -8.03
CA GLU A 69 -9.36 -13.02 -8.38
C GLU A 69 -10.50 -12.90 -7.35
N MET A 70 -10.18 -12.51 -6.12
CA MET A 70 -11.15 -12.37 -5.03
C MET A 70 -10.84 -11.21 -4.10
N LEU A 71 -11.90 -10.68 -3.50
CA LEU A 71 -11.84 -9.62 -2.50
C LEU A 71 -11.00 -10.02 -1.29
N ALA A 72 -10.12 -9.10 -0.86
CA ALA A 72 -9.29 -9.22 0.33
C ALA A 72 -8.39 -10.47 0.32
N PHE A 73 -7.70 -10.69 -0.82
CA PHE A 73 -6.93 -11.90 -1.10
C PHE A 73 -5.86 -12.19 -0.04
N GLU A 74 -5.15 -11.18 0.43
CA GLU A 74 -4.08 -11.28 1.45
C GLU A 74 -4.59 -11.43 2.90
N MET A 75 -5.91 -11.36 3.11
CA MET A 75 -6.47 -11.43 4.45
C MET A 75 -6.77 -12.86 4.92
N SER A 76 -7.00 -13.02 6.23
CA SER A 76 -7.42 -14.29 6.79
C SER A 76 -8.78 -14.74 6.23
N TYR A 77 -9.05 -16.04 6.25
CA TYR A 77 -10.33 -16.58 5.77
C TYR A 77 -11.53 -15.96 6.50
N THR A 78 -11.41 -15.73 7.80
CA THR A 78 -12.47 -15.15 8.63
C THR A 78 -12.80 -13.72 8.19
N ASP A 79 -11.76 -12.91 7.99
CA ASP A 79 -11.90 -11.52 7.57
C ASP A 79 -12.46 -11.43 6.14
N LYS A 80 -11.94 -12.26 5.21
CA LYS A 80 -12.50 -12.38 3.85
C LYS A 80 -14.00 -12.62 3.85
N SER A 81 -14.46 -13.54 4.70
CA SER A 81 -15.88 -13.87 4.81
C SER A 81 -16.70 -12.67 5.28
N GLY A 82 -16.19 -11.89 6.23
CA GLY A 82 -16.80 -10.67 6.72
C GLY A 82 -16.93 -9.61 5.63
N PHE A 83 -15.85 -9.32 4.91
CA PHE A 83 -15.86 -8.36 3.80
C PHE A 83 -16.80 -8.79 2.68
N ARG A 84 -16.76 -10.06 2.26
CA ARG A 84 -17.65 -10.58 1.21
C ARG A 84 -19.12 -10.42 1.56
N LYS A 85 -19.51 -10.72 2.83
CA LYS A 85 -20.88 -10.52 3.32
C LYS A 85 -21.28 -9.05 3.22
N LYS A 86 -20.46 -8.14 3.73
CA LYS A 86 -20.73 -6.70 3.70
C LYS A 86 -20.82 -6.14 2.27
N PHE A 87 -19.93 -6.54 1.39
CA PHE A 87 -20.00 -6.13 -0.01
C PHE A 87 -21.27 -6.60 -0.71
N ALA A 88 -21.79 -7.78 -0.34
CA ALA A 88 -23.08 -8.27 -0.84
C ALA A 88 -24.26 -7.48 -0.25
N GLU A 89 -24.24 -7.17 1.06
CA GLU A 89 -25.27 -6.37 1.73
C GLU A 89 -25.41 -4.96 1.12
N PHE A 90 -24.28 -4.32 0.76
CA PHE A 90 -24.25 -3.01 0.11
C PHE A 90 -24.37 -3.06 -1.41
N ASN A 91 -24.46 -4.26 -2.01
CA ASN A 91 -24.49 -4.45 -3.46
C ASN A 91 -23.33 -3.75 -4.20
N ILE A 92 -22.12 -3.80 -3.64
CA ILE A 92 -20.94 -3.18 -4.25
C ILE A 92 -20.51 -3.99 -5.48
N PRO A 93 -20.60 -3.45 -6.71
CA PRO A 93 -20.14 -4.12 -7.91
C PRO A 93 -18.61 -4.26 -7.90
N LYS A 94 -18.13 -5.41 -8.37
CA LYS A 94 -16.70 -5.74 -8.40
C LYS A 94 -16.26 -6.11 -9.81
N THR A 95 -15.03 -5.69 -10.15
CA THR A 95 -14.26 -6.19 -11.30
C THR A 95 -12.98 -6.82 -10.79
N VAL A 96 -12.74 -8.07 -11.11
CA VAL A 96 -11.59 -8.86 -10.66
C VAL A 96 -10.59 -9.04 -11.80
N ASP A 97 -9.38 -9.52 -11.48
CA ASP A 97 -8.32 -9.82 -12.45
C ASP A 97 -7.98 -8.63 -13.36
N VAL A 98 -8.01 -7.41 -12.81
CA VAL A 98 -7.73 -6.21 -13.59
C VAL A 98 -6.67 -5.35 -12.91
N ARG A 99 -5.71 -4.88 -13.72
CA ARG A 99 -4.70 -3.91 -13.34
C ARG A 99 -5.12 -2.51 -13.81
N LEU A 100 -5.09 -1.54 -12.92
CA LEU A 100 -5.21 -0.14 -13.32
C LEU A 100 -3.92 0.29 -14.02
N VAL A 101 -4.01 0.73 -15.28
CA VAL A 101 -2.83 1.07 -16.09
C VAL A 101 -2.71 2.56 -16.40
N LYS A 102 -3.82 3.29 -16.35
CA LYS A 102 -3.85 4.73 -16.64
C LYS A 102 -5.10 5.39 -16.09
N VAL A 103 -4.99 6.67 -15.71
CA VAL A 103 -6.12 7.56 -15.41
C VAL A 103 -5.98 8.85 -16.20
N GLU A 104 -7.04 9.29 -16.85
CA GLU A 104 -7.09 10.56 -17.58
C GLU A 104 -8.25 11.43 -17.10
N ARG A 105 -8.04 12.74 -17.11
CA ARG A 105 -9.12 13.72 -16.91
C ARG A 105 -9.94 13.84 -18.20
N LYS A 106 -11.26 13.75 -18.06
CA LYS A 106 -12.23 13.97 -19.12
C LYS A 106 -13.26 15.02 -18.67
N ASP A 107 -14.07 15.53 -19.61
CA ASP A 107 -15.08 16.55 -19.32
C ASP A 107 -16.08 16.13 -18.23
N ASN A 108 -16.37 14.83 -18.13
CA ASN A 108 -17.36 14.25 -17.23
C ASN A 108 -16.75 13.50 -16.03
N GLY A 109 -15.46 13.69 -15.74
CA GLY A 109 -14.78 13.06 -14.60
C GLY A 109 -13.41 12.49 -14.93
N LEU A 110 -13.05 11.40 -14.25
CA LEU A 110 -11.82 10.67 -14.46
C LEU A 110 -12.10 9.37 -15.21
N GLN A 111 -11.41 9.13 -16.31
CA GLN A 111 -11.47 7.87 -17.04
C GLN A 111 -10.31 6.98 -16.63
N ALA A 112 -10.62 5.85 -15.98
CA ALA A 112 -9.67 4.82 -15.62
C ALA A 112 -9.61 3.74 -16.72
N TYR A 113 -8.40 3.27 -17.02
CA TYR A 113 -8.11 2.21 -17.98
C TYR A 113 -7.62 0.99 -17.22
N PHE A 114 -8.25 -0.14 -17.48
CA PHE A 114 -7.92 -1.41 -16.85
C PHE A 114 -7.47 -2.42 -17.89
N GLN A 115 -6.37 -3.10 -17.62
CA GLN A 115 -5.94 -4.27 -18.36
C GLN A 115 -6.38 -5.52 -17.61
N ASN A 116 -7.08 -6.42 -18.28
CA ASN A 116 -7.40 -7.72 -17.72
C ASN A 116 -6.13 -8.58 -17.68
N GLU A 117 -5.77 -9.11 -16.52
CA GLU A 117 -4.52 -9.88 -16.31
C GLU A 117 -4.51 -11.23 -17.05
N LEU A 118 -5.69 -11.79 -17.34
CA LEU A 118 -5.81 -13.10 -17.99
C LEU A 118 -5.85 -12.99 -19.52
N THR A 119 -6.49 -11.93 -20.04
CA THR A 119 -6.74 -11.80 -21.49
C THR A 119 -5.93 -10.69 -22.15
N GLY A 120 -5.38 -9.74 -21.35
CA GLY A 120 -4.73 -8.54 -21.85
C GLY A 120 -5.69 -7.48 -22.41
N GLU A 121 -7.02 -7.74 -22.41
CA GLU A 121 -8.02 -6.79 -22.90
C GLU A 121 -8.03 -5.50 -22.08
N ILE A 122 -8.15 -4.37 -22.77
CA ILE A 122 -8.28 -3.05 -22.13
C ILE A 122 -9.77 -2.67 -22.05
N THR A 123 -10.21 -2.39 -20.84
CA THR A 123 -11.54 -1.85 -20.56
C THR A 123 -11.42 -0.48 -19.88
N THR A 124 -12.47 0.32 -19.93
CA THR A 124 -12.47 1.67 -19.34
C THR A 124 -13.69 1.91 -18.48
N ARG A 125 -13.51 2.76 -17.48
CA ARG A 125 -14.60 3.25 -16.62
C ARG A 125 -14.40 4.72 -16.29
N VAL A 126 -15.49 5.49 -16.33
CA VAL A 126 -15.53 6.87 -15.88
C VAL A 126 -16.14 6.92 -14.47
N ALA A 127 -15.53 7.72 -13.60
CA ALA A 127 -16.01 8.00 -12.25
C ALA A 127 -15.71 9.47 -11.90
N ALA A 128 -16.41 10.00 -10.91
CA ALA A 128 -16.11 11.34 -10.41
C ALA A 128 -14.78 11.38 -9.65
N GLN A 129 -14.43 10.30 -8.99
CA GLN A 129 -13.17 10.15 -8.23
C GLN A 129 -12.61 8.73 -8.40
N VAL A 130 -11.28 8.63 -8.54
CA VAL A 130 -10.54 7.37 -8.54
C VAL A 130 -9.73 7.31 -7.26
N VAL A 131 -10.01 6.31 -6.44
CA VAL A 131 -9.33 6.05 -5.16
C VAL A 131 -8.49 4.80 -5.31
N VAL A 132 -7.23 4.84 -4.86
CA VAL A 132 -6.30 3.73 -5.08
C VAL A 132 -5.63 3.28 -3.79
N ASP A 133 -5.39 1.98 -3.69
CA ASP A 133 -4.48 1.33 -2.74
C ASP A 133 -3.52 0.44 -3.52
N ASN A 134 -2.29 0.92 -3.73
CA ASN A 134 -1.22 0.18 -4.39
C ASN A 134 -0.01 -0.02 -3.47
N GLY A 135 -0.25 -0.04 -2.14
CA GLY A 135 0.80 -0.13 -1.14
C GLY A 135 1.49 1.21 -0.89
N THR A 136 2.75 1.16 -0.47
CA THR A 136 3.52 2.34 -0.06
C THR A 136 4.89 2.40 -0.71
N ILE A 137 5.36 3.62 -0.99
CA ILE A 137 6.76 3.91 -1.32
C ILE A 137 7.51 4.15 0.00
N PRO A 138 8.60 3.42 0.29
CA PRO A 138 9.37 3.56 1.52
C PRO A 138 9.90 4.98 1.75
N LEU A 139 9.73 5.52 2.95
CA LEU A 139 10.38 6.77 3.40
C LEU A 139 11.77 6.44 3.94
N ALA A 140 12.74 6.19 3.06
CA ALA A 140 14.08 5.72 3.43
C ALA A 140 15.20 6.74 3.18
N ASP A 141 14.89 7.98 2.85
CA ASP A 141 15.89 9.02 2.49
C ASP A 141 16.94 9.21 3.58
N ILE A 142 16.51 9.29 4.84
CA ILE A 142 17.42 9.46 5.98
C ILE A 142 18.36 8.25 6.14
N PHE A 143 17.88 7.03 5.84
CA PHE A 143 18.73 5.85 5.84
C PHE A 143 19.83 5.95 4.77
N PHE A 144 19.44 6.28 3.55
CA PHE A 144 20.39 6.39 2.44
C PHE A 144 21.39 7.54 2.65
N ALA A 145 20.95 8.67 3.24
CA ALA A 145 21.81 9.81 3.53
C ALA A 145 22.87 9.50 4.60
N LEU A 146 22.55 8.62 5.57
CA LEU A 146 23.43 8.34 6.70
C LEU A 146 24.26 7.05 6.56
N ARG A 147 23.85 6.11 5.70
CA ARG A 147 24.45 4.77 5.64
C ARG A 147 25.95 4.77 5.34
N GLU A 148 26.44 5.71 4.51
CA GLU A 148 27.87 5.79 4.16
C GLU A 148 28.77 6.16 5.35
N GLY A 149 28.23 6.90 6.33
CA GLY A 149 28.89 7.25 7.59
C GLY A 149 28.76 6.21 8.70
N ALA A 150 27.89 5.21 8.51
CA ALA A 150 27.64 4.18 9.50
C ALA A 150 28.70 3.08 9.49
N ALA A 151 28.98 2.48 10.65
CA ALA A 151 29.95 1.41 10.81
C ALA A 151 29.57 0.16 10.01
N ASN A 152 28.26 -0.18 9.97
CA ASN A 152 27.72 -1.31 9.23
C ASN A 152 27.35 -0.99 7.77
N LEU A 153 27.58 0.21 7.25
CA LEU A 153 27.23 0.67 5.90
C LEU A 153 25.76 0.40 5.52
N GLY A 154 24.89 0.31 6.51
CA GLY A 154 23.46 0.01 6.33
C GLY A 154 23.13 -1.48 6.19
N GLU A 155 24.10 -2.38 6.33
CA GLU A 155 23.86 -3.82 6.35
C GLU A 155 23.40 -4.27 7.74
N THR A 156 22.42 -5.17 7.77
CA THR A 156 21.92 -5.77 9.02
C THR A 156 22.30 -7.24 9.05
N HIS A 157 23.16 -7.59 10.00
CA HIS A 157 23.55 -8.97 10.27
C HIS A 157 22.70 -9.51 11.41
N PHE A 158 21.99 -10.61 11.19
CA PHE A 158 21.12 -11.25 12.19
C PHE A 158 21.83 -12.34 12.99
N GLU A 159 23.12 -12.54 12.74
CA GLU A 159 23.95 -13.44 13.54
C GLU A 159 24.74 -12.59 14.54
N PRO A 160 24.84 -13.04 15.81
CA PRO A 160 25.67 -12.33 16.77
C PRO A 160 27.13 -12.30 16.26
N PRO A 161 27.81 -11.17 16.35
CA PRO A 161 29.21 -11.10 15.94
C PRO A 161 30.04 -12.07 16.76
N GLU A 162 30.80 -12.97 16.09
CA GLU A 162 31.67 -13.96 16.76
C GLU A 162 32.77 -13.33 17.64
N ALA A 163 33.10 -12.09 17.40
CA ALA A 163 33.90 -11.24 18.28
C ALA A 163 33.55 -9.78 17.97
N ALA A 164 33.45 -8.96 18.98
CA ALA A 164 33.27 -7.51 18.80
C ALA A 164 34.43 -6.97 17.92
N ASP A 165 34.14 -6.76 16.64
CA ASP A 165 35.10 -6.13 15.74
C ASP A 165 35.31 -4.69 16.23
N THR A 166 36.40 -4.42 16.89
CA THR A 166 36.78 -3.12 17.43
C THR A 166 36.85 -2.03 16.35
N ALA A 167 36.85 -2.41 15.05
CA ALA A 167 36.76 -1.49 13.93
C ALA A 167 35.36 -0.84 13.80
N VAL A 168 34.30 -1.54 14.21
CA VAL A 168 32.92 -1.03 14.23
C VAL A 168 32.80 0.14 15.20
N LEU A 169 33.43 0.08 16.37
CA LEU A 169 33.43 1.14 17.38
C LEU A 169 34.10 2.45 16.92
N ARG A 170 34.86 2.43 15.83
CA ARG A 170 35.58 3.63 15.32
C ARG A 170 34.72 4.54 14.46
N ARG A 171 33.58 4.08 13.92
CA ARG A 171 32.70 4.88 13.04
C ARG A 171 31.53 5.54 13.77
N GLY A 172 31.36 5.31 15.07
CA GLY A 172 30.46 6.06 15.92
C GLY A 172 29.00 5.60 15.96
N PHE A 173 28.42 4.98 14.92
CA PHE A 173 27.05 4.46 14.95
C PHE A 173 26.83 3.38 13.88
N GLU A 174 25.84 2.53 14.11
CA GLU A 174 25.24 1.66 13.11
C GLU A 174 23.88 2.19 12.70
N ILE A 175 23.44 1.86 11.49
CA ILE A 175 22.13 2.25 10.96
C ILE A 175 21.40 1.04 10.37
N HIS A 176 20.14 0.90 10.74
CA HIS A 176 19.24 -0.15 10.29
C HIS A 176 17.91 0.44 9.89
N ARG A 177 17.17 -0.22 8.99
CA ARG A 177 15.78 0.14 8.68
C ARG A 177 14.87 -1.05 8.86
N ILE A 178 13.62 -0.79 9.26
CA ILE A 178 12.61 -1.80 9.56
C ILE A 178 11.23 -1.40 9.04
N GLY A 179 10.35 -2.37 8.92
CA GLY A 179 8.96 -2.16 8.49
C GLY A 179 8.86 -1.59 7.08
N ASP A 180 7.88 -0.72 6.85
CA ASP A 180 7.62 -0.15 5.52
C ASP A 180 8.71 0.83 5.04
N ALA A 181 9.66 1.21 5.92
CA ALA A 181 10.89 1.87 5.47
C ALA A 181 11.79 0.95 4.63
N ILE A 182 11.60 -0.39 4.67
CA ILE A 182 12.24 -1.36 3.78
C ILE A 182 11.42 -1.56 2.52
N ALA A 183 10.16 -1.96 2.68
CA ALA A 183 9.21 -2.26 1.61
C ALA A 183 7.79 -2.29 2.16
N SER A 184 6.80 -1.97 1.30
CA SER A 184 5.38 -2.06 1.63
C SER A 184 5.00 -3.49 2.02
N ARG A 185 4.64 -3.69 3.30
CA ARG A 185 4.23 -4.99 3.85
C ARG A 185 3.10 -4.79 4.85
N ASP A 186 2.99 -5.65 5.84
CA ASP A 186 1.98 -5.63 6.88
C ASP A 186 2.58 -5.34 8.27
N ILE A 187 1.70 -5.12 9.24
CA ILE A 187 2.08 -4.87 10.64
C ILE A 187 2.88 -6.05 11.22
N TYR A 188 2.52 -7.29 10.85
CA TYR A 188 3.23 -8.48 11.31
C TYR A 188 4.70 -8.46 10.87
N SER A 189 4.95 -8.16 9.60
CA SER A 189 6.29 -8.03 9.04
C SER A 189 7.10 -6.93 9.73
N ALA A 190 6.47 -5.77 10.01
CA ALA A 190 7.13 -4.68 10.72
C ALA A 190 7.52 -5.07 12.16
N ILE A 191 6.64 -5.80 12.87
CA ILE A 191 6.92 -6.33 14.21
C ILE A 191 8.05 -7.36 14.16
N GLN A 192 8.04 -8.25 13.17
CA GLN A 192 9.10 -9.26 12.99
C GLN A 192 10.47 -8.62 12.71
N ASP A 193 10.52 -7.59 11.85
CA ASP A 193 11.76 -6.85 11.60
C ASP A 193 12.31 -6.24 12.90
N ALA A 194 11.44 -5.56 13.67
CA ALA A 194 11.82 -4.95 14.95
C ALA A 194 12.32 -6.01 15.94
N PHE A 195 11.59 -7.13 16.08
CA PHE A 195 11.96 -8.21 17.00
C PHE A 195 13.32 -8.81 16.61
N ARG A 196 13.52 -9.16 15.33
CA ARG A 196 14.77 -9.76 14.84
C ARG A 196 15.95 -8.82 15.03
N LEU A 197 15.78 -7.55 14.67
CA LEU A 197 16.84 -6.55 14.84
C LEU A 197 17.19 -6.36 16.31
N CYS A 198 16.20 -6.11 17.18
CA CYS A 198 16.43 -5.83 18.60
C CYS A 198 16.93 -7.05 19.39
N SER A 199 16.91 -8.26 18.83
CA SER A 199 17.51 -9.44 19.48
C SER A 199 19.00 -9.59 19.20
N VAL A 200 19.59 -8.78 18.31
CA VAL A 200 21.02 -8.89 17.94
C VAL A 200 21.83 -7.60 18.14
N ILE A 201 21.19 -6.47 18.49
CA ILE A 201 21.83 -5.19 18.78
C ILE A 201 21.83 -4.85 20.27
#